data_42dc4923ec9b1dfcacc45cb4ba0cdcdd
#
_entry.id   42dc4923ec9b1dfcacc45cb4ba0cdcdd
#
_cell.length_a   1.000
_cell.length_b   1.000
_cell.length_c   1.000
_cell.angle_alpha   90.00
_cell.angle_beta   90.00
_cell.angle_gamma   90.00
#
_symmetry.space_group_name_H-M   'P 1'
#
loop_
_entity.id
_entity.type
_entity.pdbx_description
1 polymer ?
#
loop_
_entity_poly.entity_id
_entity_poly.type
_entity_poly.pdbx_seq_one_letter_code
_entity_poly.pdbx_strand_id
1 'polypeptide(L)'
;MELLSVTLNDGVMPRSEIEGKDNSSEDKSNYKVVCKGDMVYNSMRMWQGANGVSDYDGIVSPAYTVLMPNKEIDNRYFASLFKTPNLINEFRKYSQGLTSDTWNLKYPQIRSIRLYIPSLQEQHKISVFISTLEERIGIQRQLVDSLKKYKRGLLHEILCEKIKVTKSVWNVH
;
A
#
# COMPACT_ATOMS: atom_id res chain seq x y z
N MET A 1 -7.81 -15.53 13.20
CA MET A 1 -6.63 -14.94 12.55
C MET A 1 -7.06 -13.61 11.95
N GLU A 2 -6.19 -12.62 12.00
CA GLU A 2 -6.45 -11.29 11.44
C GLU A 2 -6.61 -11.37 9.91
N LEU A 3 -7.60 -10.67 9.37
CA LEU A 3 -7.79 -10.57 7.93
C LEU A 3 -6.91 -9.43 7.40
N LEU A 4 -6.02 -9.76 6.49
CA LEU A 4 -5.11 -8.82 5.88
C LEU A 4 -5.50 -8.51 4.44
N SER A 5 -5.13 -7.32 3.97
CA SER A 5 -5.30 -6.87 2.60
C SER A 5 -4.04 -6.21 2.10
N VAL A 6 -3.86 -6.19 0.78
CA VAL A 6 -2.73 -5.52 0.13
C VAL A 6 -3.23 -4.29 -0.59
N THR A 7 -2.81 -3.12 -0.12
CA THR A 7 -3.09 -1.84 -0.76
C THR A 7 -1.96 -1.45 -1.73
N LEU A 8 -2.23 -0.50 -2.61
CA LEU A 8 -1.23 0.02 -3.53
C LEU A 8 -0.17 0.87 -2.81
N ASN A 9 -0.61 1.68 -1.85
CA ASN A 9 0.22 2.69 -1.20
C ASN A 9 0.86 2.17 0.10
N ASP A 10 0.08 1.49 0.95
CA ASP A 10 0.47 1.17 2.32
C ASP A 10 0.90 -0.29 2.48
N GLY A 11 0.91 -1.07 1.37
CA GLY A 11 1.32 -2.47 1.38
C GLY A 11 0.34 -3.38 2.10
N VAL A 12 0.83 -4.27 2.96
CA VAL A 12 0.03 -5.24 3.72
C VAL A 12 -0.42 -4.62 5.03
N MET A 13 -1.74 -4.62 5.26
CA MET A 13 -2.31 -4.06 6.50
C MET A 13 -3.60 -4.80 6.90
N PRO A 14 -4.03 -4.71 8.18
CA PRO A 14 -5.30 -5.24 8.62
C PRO A 14 -6.46 -4.69 7.79
N ARG A 15 -7.40 -5.56 7.41
CA ARG A 15 -8.57 -5.13 6.64
C ARG A 15 -9.44 -4.15 7.42
N SER A 16 -9.46 -4.27 8.75
CA SER A 16 -10.18 -3.38 9.65
C SER A 16 -9.70 -1.91 9.61
N GLU A 17 -8.46 -1.68 9.20
CA GLU A 17 -7.86 -0.33 9.09
C GLU A 17 -8.07 0.30 7.70
N ILE A 18 -8.65 -0.43 6.75
CA ILE A 18 -8.88 0.05 5.39
C ILE A 18 -10.32 0.54 5.25
N GLU A 19 -10.48 1.79 4.88
CA GLU A 19 -11.79 2.37 4.61
C GLU A 19 -12.52 1.65 3.47
N GLY A 20 -13.85 1.60 3.58
CA GLY A 20 -14.73 1.01 2.58
C GLY A 20 -15.30 -0.34 2.97
N LYS A 21 -16.22 -0.85 2.11
CA LYS A 21 -16.94 -2.09 2.37
C LYS A 21 -15.99 -3.29 2.36
N ASP A 22 -16.13 -4.15 3.36
CA ASP A 22 -15.48 -5.47 3.34
C ASP A 22 -16.24 -6.39 2.38
N ASN A 23 -15.56 -6.79 1.30
CA ASN A 23 -16.07 -7.73 0.31
C ASN A 23 -15.46 -9.13 0.48
N SER A 24 -14.86 -9.43 1.64
CA SER A 24 -14.32 -10.76 1.92
C SER A 24 -15.45 -11.79 2.03
N SER A 25 -15.17 -13.03 1.61
CA SER A 25 -16.11 -14.14 1.81
C SER A 25 -16.31 -14.44 3.29
N GLU A 26 -17.52 -14.86 3.70
CA GLU A 26 -17.75 -15.42 5.04
C GLU A 26 -16.95 -16.70 5.25
N ASP A 27 -16.93 -17.59 4.25
CA ASP A 27 -16.07 -18.77 4.24
C ASP A 27 -14.61 -18.38 3.92
N LYS A 28 -13.74 -18.59 4.88
CA LYS A 28 -12.32 -18.32 4.82
C LYS A 28 -11.45 -19.59 4.74
N SER A 29 -12.05 -20.75 4.48
CA SER A 29 -11.35 -22.04 4.40
C SER A 29 -10.25 -22.08 3.34
N ASN A 30 -10.42 -21.31 2.26
CA ASN A 30 -9.48 -21.20 1.14
C ASN A 30 -8.49 -20.02 1.26
N TYR A 31 -8.52 -19.31 2.40
CA TYR A 31 -7.62 -18.18 2.62
C TYR A 31 -6.20 -18.67 2.91
N LYS A 32 -5.22 -17.89 2.49
CA LYS A 32 -3.81 -18.21 2.66
C LYS A 32 -3.28 -17.60 3.93
N VAL A 33 -2.49 -18.38 4.67
CA VAL A 33 -1.79 -17.90 5.86
C VAL A 33 -0.65 -16.98 5.44
N VAL A 34 -0.48 -15.92 6.20
CA VAL A 34 0.62 -14.95 6.08
C VAL A 34 1.29 -14.87 7.43
N CYS A 35 2.60 -15.03 7.44
CA CYS A 35 3.43 -14.79 8.61
C CYS A 35 4.12 -13.42 8.49
N LYS A 36 4.40 -12.82 9.64
CA LYS A 36 5.21 -11.60 9.69
C LYS A 36 6.54 -11.81 8.95
N GLY A 37 6.86 -10.91 8.03
CA GLY A 37 8.04 -11.02 7.17
C GLY A 37 7.76 -11.59 5.78
N ASP A 38 6.61 -12.22 5.57
CA ASP A 38 6.22 -12.68 4.23
C ASP A 38 5.92 -11.49 3.31
N MET A 39 6.28 -11.65 2.04
CA MET A 39 5.88 -10.71 1.01
C MET A 39 4.55 -11.14 0.39
N VAL A 40 3.60 -10.23 0.30
CA VAL A 40 2.28 -10.49 -0.27
C VAL A 40 2.01 -9.53 -1.41
N TYR A 41 1.46 -10.04 -2.50
CA TYR A 41 0.99 -9.18 -3.59
C TYR A 41 -0.44 -9.51 -4.04
N ASN A 42 -1.14 -8.47 -4.51
CA ASN A 42 -2.44 -8.61 -5.11
C ASN A 42 -2.29 -9.01 -6.59
N SER A 43 -2.63 -10.25 -6.94
CA SER A 43 -2.45 -10.76 -8.30
C SER A 43 -3.20 -9.95 -9.36
N MET A 44 -4.32 -9.34 -9.01
CA MET A 44 -5.12 -8.51 -9.92
C MET A 44 -4.63 -7.06 -10.03
N ARG A 45 -3.76 -6.62 -9.11
CA ARG A 45 -3.24 -5.24 -9.07
C ARG A 45 -1.70 -5.18 -9.05
N MET A 46 -1.04 -6.32 -9.26
CA MET A 46 0.43 -6.38 -9.29
C MET A 46 1.02 -5.55 -10.43
N TRP A 47 0.32 -5.44 -11.53
CA TRP A 47 0.66 -4.56 -12.66
C TRP A 47 0.63 -3.06 -12.32
N GLN A 48 0.13 -2.70 -11.14
CA GLN A 48 0.20 -1.36 -10.56
C GLN A 48 1.23 -1.29 -9.41
N GLY A 49 1.82 -2.43 -9.02
CA GLY A 49 2.77 -2.52 -7.93
C GLY A 49 2.14 -2.79 -6.55
N ALA A 50 0.91 -3.32 -6.50
CA ALA A 50 0.22 -3.63 -5.24
C ALA A 50 0.87 -4.85 -4.55
N ASN A 51 1.87 -4.58 -3.74
CA ASN A 51 2.61 -5.55 -2.96
C ASN A 51 3.16 -4.92 -1.67
N GLY A 52 3.58 -5.74 -0.73
CA GLY A 52 4.26 -5.30 0.50
C GLY A 52 4.76 -6.48 1.32
N VAL A 53 5.56 -6.19 2.33
CA VAL A 53 5.95 -7.16 3.36
C VAL A 53 4.99 -7.01 4.53
N SER A 54 4.52 -8.14 5.07
CA SER A 54 3.61 -8.14 6.20
C SER A 54 4.35 -7.89 7.52
N ASP A 55 3.87 -6.95 8.30
CA ASP A 55 4.26 -6.76 9.70
C ASP A 55 3.33 -7.52 10.67
N TYR A 56 2.36 -8.27 10.14
CA TYR A 56 1.30 -8.98 10.86
C TYR A 56 1.27 -10.46 10.52
N ASP A 57 0.85 -11.29 11.48
CA ASP A 57 0.40 -12.66 11.24
C ASP A 57 -1.10 -12.65 10.95
N GLY A 58 -1.53 -13.33 9.88
CA GLY A 58 -2.94 -13.30 9.50
C GLY A 58 -3.27 -14.18 8.31
N ILE A 59 -4.36 -13.83 7.64
CA ILE A 59 -4.83 -14.52 6.43
C ILE A 59 -5.17 -13.51 5.33
N VAL A 60 -4.97 -13.92 4.09
CA VAL A 60 -5.36 -13.16 2.90
C VAL A 60 -6.26 -13.97 1.97
N SER A 61 -7.11 -13.27 1.22
CA SER A 61 -7.96 -13.86 0.19
C SER A 61 -7.15 -14.65 -0.84
N PRO A 62 -7.74 -15.69 -1.49
CA PRO A 62 -7.10 -16.45 -2.56
C PRO A 62 -6.59 -15.60 -3.74
N ALA A 63 -7.14 -14.41 -3.94
CA ALA A 63 -6.69 -13.46 -4.97
C ALA A 63 -5.28 -12.89 -4.71
N TYR A 64 -4.78 -13.00 -3.49
CA TYR A 64 -3.41 -12.61 -3.16
C TYR A 64 -2.45 -13.78 -3.28
N THR A 65 -1.20 -13.48 -3.53
CA THR A 65 -0.11 -14.46 -3.51
C THR A 65 0.86 -14.13 -2.39
N VAL A 66 1.15 -15.13 -1.56
CA VAL A 66 2.11 -15.04 -0.46
C VAL A 66 3.43 -15.61 -0.93
N LEU A 67 4.50 -14.86 -0.78
CA LEU A 67 5.86 -15.25 -1.09
C LEU A 67 6.65 -15.32 0.23
N MET A 68 7.07 -16.51 0.59
CA MET A 68 7.92 -16.72 1.76
C MET A 68 9.36 -16.33 1.44
N PRO A 69 10.05 -15.63 2.36
CA PRO A 69 11.44 -15.24 2.13
C PRO A 69 12.35 -16.45 2.00
N ASN A 70 13.24 -16.40 1.03
CA ASN A 70 14.40 -17.27 0.98
C ASN A 70 15.53 -16.61 1.79
N LYS A 71 16.45 -17.40 2.36
CA LYS A 71 17.61 -16.92 3.14
C LYS A 71 18.54 -15.98 2.37
N GLU A 72 18.44 -15.97 1.04
CA GLU A 72 19.31 -15.19 0.15
C GLU A 72 18.71 -13.87 -0.32
N ILE A 73 17.54 -13.47 0.19
CA ILE A 73 16.83 -12.26 -0.24
C ILE A 73 16.34 -11.41 0.93
N ASP A 74 16.29 -10.10 0.70
CA ASP A 74 15.60 -9.14 1.58
C ASP A 74 14.22 -8.83 0.98
N ASN A 75 13.15 -9.26 1.64
CA ASN A 75 11.78 -9.07 1.14
C ASN A 75 11.38 -7.59 1.03
N ARG A 76 11.88 -6.71 1.91
CA ARG A 76 11.60 -5.27 1.83
C ARG A 76 12.27 -4.64 0.61
N TYR A 77 13.48 -5.09 0.27
CA TYR A 77 14.13 -4.71 -0.98
C TYR A 77 13.27 -5.11 -2.19
N PHE A 78 12.81 -6.37 -2.25
CA PHE A 78 11.97 -6.84 -3.35
C PHE A 78 10.62 -6.13 -3.42
N ALA A 79 9.99 -5.85 -2.28
CA ALA A 79 8.74 -5.08 -2.24
C ALA A 79 8.90 -3.68 -2.87
N SER A 80 10.03 -3.03 -2.62
CA SER A 80 10.36 -1.73 -3.22
C SER A 80 10.74 -1.87 -4.70
N LEU A 81 11.55 -2.87 -5.05
CA LEU A 81 11.96 -3.16 -6.42
C LEU A 81 10.73 -3.41 -7.32
N PHE A 82 9.73 -4.13 -6.83
CA PHE A 82 8.50 -4.45 -7.55
C PHE A 82 7.60 -3.23 -7.82
N LYS A 83 7.85 -2.11 -7.16
CA LYS A 83 7.18 -0.82 -7.43
C LYS A 83 7.92 0.04 -8.45
N THR A 84 9.07 -0.39 -8.96
CA THR A 84 9.82 0.37 -9.96
C THR A 84 9.11 0.38 -11.32
N PRO A 85 9.18 1.50 -12.09
CA PRO A 85 8.53 1.61 -13.39
C PRO A 85 8.92 0.48 -14.36
N ASN A 86 10.18 0.05 -14.34
CA ASN A 86 10.67 -1.02 -15.21
C ASN A 86 9.96 -2.34 -14.92
N LEU A 87 9.86 -2.75 -13.64
CA LEU A 87 9.17 -3.98 -13.28
C LEU A 87 7.65 -3.89 -13.44
N ILE A 88 7.05 -2.76 -13.14
CA ILE A 88 5.63 -2.53 -13.43
C ILE A 88 5.33 -2.74 -14.91
N ASN A 89 6.20 -2.26 -15.82
CA ASN A 89 6.05 -2.50 -17.25
C ASN A 89 6.18 -4.00 -17.61
N GLU A 90 7.14 -4.71 -17.00
CA GLU A 90 7.24 -6.17 -17.19
C GLU A 90 5.99 -6.87 -16.65
N PHE A 91 5.52 -6.55 -15.46
CA PHE A 91 4.30 -7.11 -14.89
C PHE A 91 3.07 -6.90 -15.76
N ARG A 92 2.94 -5.75 -16.42
CA ARG A 92 1.88 -5.49 -17.41
C ARG A 92 1.96 -6.44 -18.60
N LYS A 93 3.16 -6.67 -19.15
CA LYS A 93 3.36 -7.58 -20.29
C LYS A 93 2.98 -9.03 -19.96
N TYR A 94 3.26 -9.46 -18.72
CA TYR A 94 2.99 -10.83 -18.27
C TYR A 94 1.61 -11.01 -17.63
N SER A 95 0.86 -9.92 -17.40
CA SER A 95 -0.51 -9.99 -16.89
C SER A 95 -1.46 -10.52 -17.94
N GLN A 96 -2.39 -11.39 -17.54
CA GLN A 96 -3.38 -12.03 -18.39
C GLN A 96 -4.77 -11.54 -18.07
N GLY A 97 -5.57 -11.27 -19.10
CA GLY A 97 -6.95 -10.80 -19.00
C GLY A 97 -7.37 -9.99 -20.22
N LEU A 98 -8.66 -9.88 -20.47
CA LEU A 98 -9.19 -9.15 -21.63
C LEU A 98 -9.10 -7.63 -21.45
N THR A 99 -9.27 -7.16 -20.22
CA THR A 99 -9.22 -5.74 -19.86
C THR A 99 -8.34 -5.56 -18.63
N SER A 100 -7.87 -4.33 -18.37
CA SER A 100 -7.04 -4.02 -17.21
C SER A 100 -7.68 -4.41 -15.87
N ASP A 101 -9.01 -4.40 -15.78
CA ASP A 101 -9.74 -4.77 -14.56
C ASP A 101 -9.74 -6.28 -14.31
N THR A 102 -9.53 -7.09 -15.35
CA THR A 102 -9.45 -8.55 -15.29
C THR A 102 -8.01 -9.07 -15.32
N TRP A 103 -7.02 -8.18 -15.47
CA TRP A 103 -5.62 -8.60 -15.49
C TRP A 103 -5.23 -9.29 -14.19
N ASN A 104 -4.51 -10.38 -14.37
CA ASN A 104 -4.05 -11.22 -13.27
C ASN A 104 -2.61 -11.66 -13.55
N LEU A 105 -1.73 -11.41 -12.60
CA LEU A 105 -0.34 -11.84 -12.65
C LEU A 105 -0.10 -12.92 -11.61
N LYS A 106 -0.03 -14.17 -12.07
CA LYS A 106 0.20 -15.34 -11.21
C LYS A 106 1.71 -15.56 -10.97
N TYR A 107 2.04 -16.30 -9.94
CA TYR A 107 3.42 -16.59 -9.57
C TYR A 107 4.28 -17.20 -10.71
N PRO A 108 3.80 -18.14 -11.55
CA PRO A 108 4.59 -18.67 -12.66
C PRO A 108 5.10 -17.61 -13.63
N GLN A 109 4.31 -16.56 -13.89
CA GLN A 109 4.71 -15.44 -14.75
C GLN A 109 5.78 -14.57 -14.08
N ILE A 110 5.61 -14.25 -12.79
CA ILE A 110 6.64 -13.49 -12.05
C ILE A 110 7.95 -14.27 -12.00
N ARG A 111 7.90 -15.59 -11.76
CA ARG A 111 9.07 -16.46 -11.71
C ARG A 111 9.87 -16.48 -13.02
N SER A 112 9.23 -16.22 -14.17
CA SER A 112 9.89 -16.20 -15.47
C SER A 112 10.70 -14.93 -15.74
N ILE A 113 10.47 -13.86 -14.96
CA ILE A 113 11.18 -12.59 -15.13
C ILE A 113 12.59 -12.72 -14.54
N ARG A 114 13.59 -12.47 -15.38
CA ARG A 114 15.00 -12.49 -14.98
C ARG A 114 15.41 -11.11 -14.50
N LEU A 115 16.04 -11.06 -13.34
CA LEU A 115 16.51 -9.83 -12.72
C LEU A 115 17.97 -9.97 -12.31
N TYR A 116 18.73 -8.89 -12.49
CA TYR A 116 20.02 -8.74 -11.84
C TYR A 116 19.77 -8.09 -10.47
N ILE A 117 20.17 -8.78 -9.43
CA ILE A 117 20.00 -8.32 -8.05
C ILE A 117 21.36 -8.14 -7.38
N PRO A 118 21.53 -7.14 -6.53
CA PRO A 118 22.75 -6.94 -5.77
C PRO A 118 22.92 -8.02 -4.70
N SER A 119 24.07 -8.01 -4.03
CA SER A 119 24.31 -8.88 -2.87
C SER A 119 23.29 -8.65 -1.75
N LEU A 120 23.04 -9.66 -0.91
CA LEU A 120 22.10 -9.54 0.22
C LEU A 120 22.43 -8.35 1.13
N GLN A 121 23.72 -8.08 1.34
CA GLN A 121 24.18 -6.94 2.14
C GLN A 121 23.75 -5.61 1.52
N GLU A 122 23.85 -5.47 0.21
CA GLU A 122 23.41 -4.28 -0.52
C GLU A 122 21.89 -4.17 -0.54
N GLN A 123 21.16 -5.29 -0.77
CA GLN A 123 19.71 -5.32 -0.65
C GLN A 123 19.26 -4.77 0.70
N HIS A 124 19.87 -5.23 1.78
CA HIS A 124 19.56 -4.77 3.14
C HIS A 124 19.85 -3.27 3.34
N LYS A 125 20.98 -2.77 2.87
CA LYS A 125 21.31 -1.33 2.94
C LYS A 125 20.28 -0.49 2.19
N ILE A 126 19.87 -0.94 1.00
CA ILE A 126 18.87 -0.25 0.18
C ILE A 126 17.50 -0.27 0.86
N SER A 127 17.08 -1.42 1.39
CA SER A 127 15.77 -1.54 2.06
C SER A 127 15.69 -0.67 3.31
N VAL A 128 16.74 -0.63 4.14
CA VAL A 128 16.82 0.24 5.32
C VAL A 128 16.74 1.72 4.90
N PHE A 129 17.48 2.12 3.88
CA PHE A 129 17.46 3.50 3.39
C PHE A 129 16.05 3.90 2.91
N ILE A 130 15.41 3.05 2.09
CA ILE A 130 14.04 3.31 1.59
C ILE A 130 13.05 3.38 2.74
N SER A 131 13.09 2.43 3.67
CA SER A 131 12.19 2.40 4.84
C SER A 131 12.33 3.67 5.69
N THR A 132 13.56 4.15 5.89
CA THR A 132 13.81 5.42 6.61
C THR A 132 13.19 6.62 5.88
N LEU A 133 13.25 6.66 4.56
CA LEU A 133 12.61 7.71 3.78
C LEU A 133 11.07 7.63 3.87
N GLU A 134 10.51 6.44 3.78
CA GLU A 134 9.05 6.20 3.89
C GLU A 134 8.54 6.63 5.27
N GLU A 135 9.26 6.30 6.34
CA GLU A 135 8.93 6.73 7.69
C GLU A 135 8.94 8.27 7.82
N ARG A 136 9.97 8.93 7.30
CA ARG A 136 10.05 10.40 7.30
C ARG A 136 8.91 11.03 6.52
N ILE A 137 8.56 10.48 5.36
CA ILE A 137 7.43 10.93 4.55
C ILE A 137 6.13 10.77 5.35
N GLY A 138 5.95 9.64 6.04
CA GLY A 138 4.78 9.39 6.90
C GLY A 138 4.63 10.45 8.00
N ILE A 139 5.71 10.72 8.74
CA ILE A 139 5.74 11.75 9.78
C ILE A 139 5.38 13.13 9.22
N GLN A 140 5.96 13.51 8.08
CA GLN A 140 5.66 14.81 7.45
C GLN A 140 4.19 14.91 6.99
N ARG A 141 3.61 13.84 6.46
CA ARG A 141 2.18 13.81 6.09
C ARG A 141 1.29 14.00 7.31
N GLN A 142 1.56 13.32 8.42
CA GLN A 142 0.84 13.48 9.68
C GLN A 142 0.93 14.93 10.21
N LEU A 143 2.11 15.54 10.14
CA LEU A 143 2.31 16.92 10.51
C LEU A 143 1.47 17.87 9.65
N VAL A 144 1.50 17.70 8.33
CA VAL A 144 0.69 18.49 7.39
C VAL A 144 -0.80 18.36 7.70
N ASP A 145 -1.29 17.16 7.98
CA ASP A 145 -2.71 16.94 8.27
C ASP A 145 -3.11 17.55 9.63
N SER A 146 -2.23 17.47 10.61
CA SER A 146 -2.41 18.14 11.91
C SER A 146 -2.48 19.66 11.76
N LEU A 147 -1.58 20.25 10.96
CA LEU A 147 -1.60 21.70 10.68
C LEU A 147 -2.84 22.12 9.89
N LYS A 148 -3.31 21.31 8.94
CA LYS A 148 -4.58 21.57 8.23
C LYS A 148 -5.78 21.54 9.19
N LYS A 149 -5.79 20.61 10.14
CA LYS A 149 -6.84 20.51 11.17
C LYS A 149 -6.80 21.72 12.10
N TYR A 150 -5.60 22.10 12.56
CA TYR A 150 -5.40 23.30 13.40
C TYR A 150 -5.83 24.57 12.68
N LYS A 151 -5.41 24.76 11.41
CA LYS A 151 -5.86 25.90 10.60
C LYS A 151 -7.39 25.99 10.52
N ARG A 152 -8.08 24.86 10.31
CA ARG A 152 -9.55 24.84 10.26
C ARG A 152 -10.18 25.25 11.60
N GLY A 153 -9.62 24.77 12.71
CA GLY A 153 -10.07 25.15 14.05
C GLY A 153 -9.93 26.68 14.30
N LEU A 154 -8.74 27.23 14.01
CA LEU A 154 -8.51 28.66 14.13
C LEU A 154 -9.44 29.50 13.24
N LEU A 155 -9.67 29.09 12.00
CA LEU A 155 -10.60 29.78 11.12
C LEU A 155 -12.01 29.78 11.70
N HIS A 156 -12.45 28.66 12.26
CA HIS A 156 -13.76 28.58 12.91
C HIS A 156 -13.85 29.51 14.11
N GLU A 157 -12.89 29.49 15.05
CA GLU A 157 -12.86 30.38 16.22
C GLU A 157 -12.83 31.87 15.82
N ILE A 158 -11.93 32.23 14.89
CA ILE A 158 -11.73 33.63 14.53
C ILE A 158 -12.93 34.19 13.73
N LEU A 159 -13.46 33.40 12.79
CA LEU A 159 -14.49 33.89 11.88
C LEU A 159 -15.93 33.65 12.39
N CYS A 160 -16.18 32.56 13.12
CA CYS A 160 -17.52 32.25 13.60
C CYS A 160 -17.85 32.84 14.99
N GLU A 161 -16.86 32.94 15.88
CA GLU A 161 -17.10 33.47 17.23
C GLU A 161 -16.94 34.99 17.35
N LYS A 162 -16.07 35.60 16.54
CA LYS A 162 -15.78 37.03 16.62
C LYS A 162 -16.54 37.93 15.65
N ILE A 163 -17.22 37.36 14.65
CA ILE A 163 -17.97 38.18 13.70
C ILE A 163 -19.46 38.02 13.95
N LYS A 164 -20.00 38.83 14.86
CA LYS A 164 -21.39 39.32 14.73
C LYS A 164 -21.39 40.32 13.57
N VAL A 165 -21.48 39.82 12.35
CA VAL A 165 -21.65 40.66 11.16
C VAL A 165 -23.04 41.28 11.25
N THR A 166 -23.09 42.55 11.59
CA THR A 166 -24.29 43.34 11.38
C THR A 166 -24.67 43.30 9.89
N LYS A 167 -25.90 42.96 9.61
CA LYS A 167 -26.50 42.88 8.26
C LYS A 167 -26.16 44.15 7.46
N SER A 168 -25.26 44.08 6.53
CA SER A 168 -25.10 45.04 5.41
C SER A 168 -23.66 45.19 4.90
N VAL A 169 -22.91 44.10 4.79
CA VAL A 169 -21.57 44.17 4.18
C VAL A 169 -21.64 44.04 2.65
N TRP A 170 -22.76 43.56 2.11
CA TRP A 170 -22.93 43.34 0.66
C TRP A 170 -24.29 43.93 0.20
N ASN A 171 -24.24 44.94 -0.66
CA ASN A 171 -25.38 45.33 -1.48
C ASN A 171 -25.32 44.60 -2.79
N VAL A 172 -26.33 43.80 -3.10
CA VAL A 172 -26.51 43.17 -4.42
C VAL A 172 -27.26 44.18 -5.29
N HIS A 173 -26.66 44.65 -6.37
CA HIS A 173 -27.31 45.37 -7.46
C HIS A 173 -27.82 44.39 -8.50
#